data_cdddab1cf8c651c7f390876df594f11d
#
_entry.id   cdddab1cf8c651c7f390876df594f11d
#
_cell.length_a   1.000
_cell.length_b   1.000
_cell.length_c   1.000
_cell.angle_alpha   90.00
_cell.angle_beta   90.00
_cell.angle_gamma   90.00
#
_symmetry.space_group_name_H-M   'P 1'
#
loop_
_entity.id
_entity.type
_entity.pdbx_description
1 polymer ?
#
loop_
_entity_poly.entity_id
_entity_poly.type
_entity_poly.pdbx_seq_one_letter_code
_entity_poly.pdbx_strand_id
1 'polypeptide(L)'
;MGVTLHNIIENNRKEILEYEIMIEESDSSVLDFVEKAEQVDLFNANAFTRITLFESGRLYIQILNIETEKTLYFFDDTLTDDTDLEKFIIQAIKKM
;
A
#
# COMPACT_ATOMS: atom_id res chain seq x y z
N MET A 1 16.29 11.72 -1.52
CA MET A 1 15.28 11.42 -2.47
C MET A 1 14.66 10.07 -2.24
N GLY A 2 13.38 10.03 -2.01
CA GLY A 2 12.74 8.80 -1.63
C GLY A 2 12.24 7.98 -2.80
N VAL A 3 12.03 6.69 -2.56
CA VAL A 3 11.33 5.82 -3.48
C VAL A 3 9.84 6.13 -3.33
N THR A 4 9.15 6.28 -4.46
CA THR A 4 7.71 6.55 -4.41
C THR A 4 6.93 5.25 -4.31
N LEU A 5 5.70 5.33 -3.79
CA LEU A 5 4.82 4.18 -3.70
C LEU A 5 4.54 3.60 -5.08
N HIS A 6 4.26 4.45 -6.07
CA HIS A 6 3.99 4.00 -7.43
C HIS A 6 5.19 3.25 -8.03
N ASN A 7 6.42 3.71 -7.76
CA ASN A 7 7.61 3.02 -8.22
C ASN A 7 7.76 1.64 -7.59
N ILE A 8 7.47 1.52 -6.30
CA ILE A 8 7.52 0.24 -5.60
C ILE A 8 6.53 -0.74 -6.22
N ILE A 9 5.31 -0.30 -6.44
CA ILE A 9 4.28 -1.15 -7.04
C ILE A 9 4.67 -1.55 -8.46
N GLU A 10 5.17 -0.60 -9.25
CA GLU A 10 5.58 -0.88 -10.63
C GLU A 10 6.75 -1.86 -10.69
N ASN A 11 7.73 -1.70 -9.82
CA ASN A 11 8.88 -2.60 -9.78
C ASN A 11 8.50 -4.04 -9.39
N ASN A 12 7.39 -4.19 -8.70
CA ASN A 12 6.93 -5.50 -8.22
C ASN A 12 5.62 -5.94 -8.87
N ARG A 13 5.17 -5.23 -9.89
CA ARG A 13 3.88 -5.48 -10.53
C ARG A 13 3.71 -6.93 -10.97
N LYS A 14 4.73 -7.48 -11.61
CA LYS A 14 4.67 -8.86 -12.10
C LYS A 14 4.46 -9.85 -10.96
N GLU A 15 5.21 -9.69 -9.88
CA GLU A 15 5.08 -10.55 -8.70
C GLU A 15 3.71 -10.39 -8.05
N ILE A 16 3.24 -9.16 -7.92
CA ILE A 16 1.92 -8.89 -7.34
C ILE A 16 0.82 -9.55 -8.15
N LEU A 17 0.88 -9.44 -9.47
CA LEU A 17 -0.12 -10.05 -10.34
C LEU A 17 -0.05 -11.59 -10.29
N GLU A 18 1.12 -12.16 -10.06
CA GLU A 18 1.28 -13.61 -9.90
C GLU A 18 0.54 -14.13 -8.66
N TYR A 19 0.32 -13.29 -7.65
CA TYR A 19 -0.49 -13.64 -6.47
C TYR A 19 -1.99 -13.47 -6.71
N GLU A 20 -2.40 -13.21 -7.95
CA GLU A 20 -3.79 -12.95 -8.31
C GLU A 20 -4.34 -11.69 -7.63
N ILE A 21 -3.47 -10.72 -7.35
CA ILE A 21 -3.85 -9.45 -6.76
C ILE A 21 -4.01 -8.42 -7.86
N MET A 22 -5.15 -7.74 -7.87
CA MET A 22 -5.42 -6.66 -8.80
C MET A 22 -4.92 -5.35 -8.21
N ILE A 23 -4.41 -4.47 -9.07
CA ILE A 23 -3.86 -3.18 -8.66
C ILE A 23 -4.73 -2.07 -9.23
N GLU A 24 -5.16 -1.16 -8.35
CA GLU A 24 -5.91 0.03 -8.75
C GLU A 24 -5.19 1.25 -8.19
N GLU A 25 -4.59 2.05 -9.06
CA GLU A 25 -3.85 3.23 -8.67
C GLU A 25 -4.77 4.45 -8.67
N SER A 26 -4.72 5.21 -7.58
CA SER A 26 -5.50 6.44 -7.44
C SER A 26 -4.63 7.64 -7.74
N ASP A 27 -5.25 8.69 -8.31
CA ASP A 27 -4.59 9.96 -8.52
C ASP A 27 -4.51 10.70 -7.19
N SER A 28 -3.31 10.89 -6.68
CA SER A 28 -3.10 11.56 -5.39
C SER A 28 -3.59 13.00 -5.39
N SER A 29 -3.71 13.63 -6.55
CA SER A 29 -4.16 15.01 -6.63
C SER A 29 -5.62 15.19 -6.22
N VAL A 30 -6.42 14.13 -6.20
CA VAL A 30 -7.83 14.20 -5.79
C VAL A 30 -8.01 13.90 -4.30
N LEU A 31 -6.94 13.56 -3.59
CA LEU A 31 -7.00 13.29 -2.17
C LEU A 31 -6.96 14.60 -1.38
N ASP A 32 -7.88 14.74 -0.44
CA ASP A 32 -8.01 15.95 0.38
C ASP A 32 -7.19 15.81 1.66
N PHE A 33 -5.86 15.70 1.51
CA PHE A 33 -4.94 15.63 2.62
C PHE A 33 -4.22 16.96 2.81
N VAL A 34 -3.81 17.23 4.05
CA VAL A 34 -3.01 18.40 4.39
C VAL A 34 -1.67 18.38 3.66
N GLU A 35 -1.10 17.21 3.45
CA GLU A 35 0.14 17.04 2.71
C GLU A 35 -0.08 16.11 1.52
N LYS A 36 0.87 16.13 0.59
CA LYS A 36 0.81 15.25 -0.58
C LYS A 36 0.94 13.80 -0.15
N ALA A 37 0.21 12.94 -0.84
CA ALA A 37 0.22 11.51 -0.58
C ALA A 37 0.02 10.74 -1.88
N GLU A 38 0.56 9.52 -1.92
CA GLU A 38 0.30 8.56 -2.97
C GLU A 38 -0.57 7.46 -2.39
N GLN A 39 -1.56 7.00 -3.13
CA GLN A 39 -2.45 5.94 -2.68
C GLN A 39 -2.59 4.87 -3.75
N VAL A 40 -2.53 3.62 -3.32
CA VAL A 40 -2.74 2.46 -4.19
C VAL A 40 -3.68 1.52 -3.49
N ASP A 41 -4.68 1.03 -4.20
CA ASP A 41 -5.59 0.03 -3.73
C ASP A 41 -5.27 -1.30 -4.39
N LEU A 42 -5.23 -2.36 -3.59
CA LEU A 42 -4.96 -3.72 -4.07
C LEU A 42 -6.08 -4.63 -3.59
N PHE A 43 -6.47 -5.58 -4.40
CA PHE A 43 -7.51 -6.51 -3.98
C PHE A 43 -7.36 -7.87 -4.66
N ASN A 44 -7.86 -8.87 -3.99
CA ASN A 44 -7.97 -10.23 -4.54
C ASN A 44 -9.36 -10.78 -4.19
N ALA A 45 -9.57 -12.07 -4.38
CA ALA A 45 -10.87 -12.68 -4.11
C ALA A 45 -11.27 -12.61 -2.63
N ASN A 46 -10.31 -12.44 -1.73
CA ASN A 46 -10.52 -12.54 -0.29
C ASN A 46 -10.30 -11.25 0.48
N ALA A 47 -9.49 -10.34 -0.04
CA ALA A 47 -9.04 -9.19 0.72
C ALA A 47 -8.93 -7.92 -0.12
N PHE A 48 -9.10 -6.79 0.56
CA PHE A 48 -8.89 -5.45 -0.01
C PHE A 48 -7.83 -4.75 0.82
N THR A 49 -6.87 -4.11 0.16
CA THR A 49 -5.78 -3.39 0.80
C THR A 49 -5.73 -1.96 0.29
N ARG A 50 -5.60 -1.01 1.20
CA ARG A 50 -5.31 0.37 0.86
C ARG A 50 -3.98 0.76 1.45
N ILE A 51 -3.09 1.27 0.61
CA ILE A 51 -1.78 1.74 1.02
C ILE A 51 -1.68 3.22 0.68
N THR A 52 -1.34 4.05 1.66
CA THR A 52 -1.14 5.49 1.47
C THR A 52 0.22 5.86 2.02
N LEU A 53 1.04 6.48 1.18
CA LEU A 53 2.36 6.97 1.56
C LEU A 53 2.34 8.48 1.50
N PHE A 54 2.54 9.13 2.65
CA PHE A 54 2.56 10.58 2.76
C PHE A 54 3.96 11.12 2.49
N GLU A 55 4.01 12.36 2.04
CA GLU A 55 5.26 13.07 1.75
C GLU A 55 6.21 13.08 2.97
N SER A 56 5.65 13.14 4.17
CA SER A 56 6.42 13.15 5.41
C SER A 56 7.08 11.82 5.75
N GLY A 57 6.74 10.75 5.01
CA GLY A 57 7.24 9.41 5.31
C GLY A 57 6.27 8.57 6.12
N ARG A 58 5.14 9.12 6.52
CA ARG A 58 4.09 8.36 7.19
C ARG A 58 3.49 7.35 6.22
N LEU A 59 3.31 6.13 6.68
CA LEU A 59 2.75 5.05 5.87
C LEU A 59 1.50 4.50 6.54
N TYR A 60 0.45 4.36 5.75
CA TYR A 60 -0.80 3.77 6.19
C TYR A 60 -1.07 2.54 5.34
N ILE A 61 -1.31 1.40 6.00
CA ILE A 61 -1.70 0.16 5.31
C ILE A 61 -2.86 -0.44 6.08
N GLN A 62 -3.92 -0.76 5.37
CA GLN A 62 -5.05 -1.47 5.94
C GLN A 62 -5.44 -2.61 5.01
N ILE A 63 -5.53 -3.81 5.56
CA ILE A 63 -5.96 -5.00 4.83
C ILE A 63 -7.23 -5.52 5.49
N LEU A 64 -8.30 -5.61 4.70
CA LEU A 64 -9.60 -6.08 5.17
C LEU A 64 -9.97 -7.38 4.47
N ASN A 65 -10.59 -8.29 5.21
CA ASN A 65 -11.25 -9.43 4.60
C ASN A 65 -12.57 -8.94 4.00
N ILE A 66 -12.78 -9.17 2.70
CA ILE A 66 -13.94 -8.65 1.97
C ILE A 66 -15.23 -9.26 2.50
N GLU A 67 -15.21 -10.55 2.80
CA GLU A 67 -16.41 -11.28 3.23
C GLU A 67 -16.85 -10.92 4.65
N THR A 68 -15.89 -10.84 5.58
CA THR A 68 -16.19 -10.60 7.00
C THR A 68 -16.03 -9.16 7.42
N GLU A 69 -15.39 -8.35 6.58
CA GLU A 69 -15.03 -6.95 6.85
C GLU A 69 -14.08 -6.78 8.04
N LYS A 70 -13.47 -7.88 8.48
CA LYS A 70 -12.50 -7.82 9.57
C LYS A 70 -11.14 -7.35 9.07
N THR A 71 -10.47 -6.57 9.91
CA THR A 71 -9.12 -6.11 9.63
C THR A 71 -8.14 -7.27 9.80
N LEU A 72 -7.42 -7.60 8.72
CA LEU A 72 -6.41 -8.64 8.74
C LEU A 72 -5.05 -8.09 9.14
N TYR A 73 -4.78 -6.83 8.79
CA TYR A 73 -3.53 -6.15 9.09
C TYR A 73 -3.75 -4.65 9.05
N PHE A 74 -3.13 -3.94 9.97
CA PHE A 74 -3.22 -2.48 10.02
C PHE A 74 -1.88 -1.91 10.46
N PHE A 75 -1.40 -0.89 9.75
CA PHE A 75 -0.21 -0.15 10.10
C PHE A 75 -0.45 1.32 9.80
N ASP A 76 -0.12 2.20 10.74
CA ASP A 76 -0.23 3.65 10.56
C ASP A 76 0.82 4.32 11.42
N ASP A 77 1.97 4.60 10.83
CA ASP A 77 3.07 5.22 11.55
C ASP A 77 4.08 5.78 10.56
N THR A 78 5.02 6.58 11.06
CA THR A 78 6.12 7.10 10.27
C THR A 78 7.27 6.11 10.35
N LEU A 79 7.77 5.70 9.16
CA LEU A 79 8.89 4.79 9.09
C LEU A 79 10.19 5.50 9.37
N THR A 80 11.14 4.77 9.98
CA THR A 80 12.48 5.28 10.20
C THR A 80 13.31 5.20 8.92
N ASP A 81 14.40 5.96 8.86
CA ASP A 81 15.30 5.94 7.71
C ASP A 81 15.94 4.56 7.49
N ASP A 82 16.02 3.75 8.53
CA ASP A 82 16.60 2.41 8.45
C ASP A 82 15.66 1.38 7.86
N THR A 83 14.38 1.73 7.67
CA THR A 83 13.38 0.80 7.17
C THR A 83 13.45 0.73 5.64
N ASP A 84 13.55 -0.49 5.11
CA ASP A 84 13.42 -0.72 3.67
C ASP A 84 11.94 -0.66 3.31
N LEU A 85 11.52 0.47 2.78
CA LEU A 85 10.11 0.73 2.47
C LEU A 85 9.53 -0.29 1.49
N GLU A 86 10.28 -0.61 0.43
CA GLU A 86 9.82 -1.57 -0.56
C GLU A 86 9.59 -2.94 0.06
N LYS A 87 10.54 -3.41 0.82
CA LYS A 87 10.44 -4.70 1.49
C LYS A 87 9.28 -4.73 2.48
N PHE A 88 9.11 -3.65 3.23
CA PHE A 88 8.02 -3.53 4.19
C PHE A 88 6.66 -3.66 3.51
N ILE A 89 6.47 -2.93 2.42
CA ILE A 89 5.21 -2.94 1.67
C ILE A 89 4.95 -4.31 1.06
N ILE A 90 5.96 -4.93 0.45
CA ILE A 90 5.78 -6.24 -0.16
C ILE A 90 5.45 -7.31 0.87
N GLN A 91 6.07 -7.24 2.04
CA GLN A 91 5.73 -8.17 3.12
C GLN A 91 4.30 -7.99 3.60
N ALA A 92 3.80 -6.75 3.64
CA ALA A 92 2.42 -6.48 3.99
C ALA A 92 1.46 -7.05 2.94
N ILE A 93 1.76 -6.86 1.66
CA ILE A 93 0.95 -7.38 0.56
C ILE A 93 0.82 -8.90 0.65
N LYS A 94 1.86 -9.59 1.08
CA LYS A 94 1.84 -11.05 1.23
C LYS A 94 0.88 -11.54 2.30
N LYS A 95 0.39 -10.65 3.14
CA LYS A 95 -0.62 -11.00 4.17
C LYS A 95 -2.04 -11.07 3.59
N MET A 96 -2.22 -10.64 2.36
CA MET A 96 -3.51 -10.77 1.69
C MET A 96 -3.77 -12.23 1.35
#